data_d2b885d5c0234b7d822995dbbddc70d0
#
_entry.id   d2b885d5c0234b7d822995dbbddc70d0
#
_cell.length_a   1.000
_cell.length_b   1.000
_cell.length_c   1.000
_cell.angle_alpha   90.00
_cell.angle_beta   90.00
_cell.angle_gamma   90.00
#
_symmetry.space_group_name_H-M   'P 1'
#
loop_
_entity.id
_entity.type
_entity.pdbx_description
1 polymer ?
#
loop_
_entity_poly.entity_id
_entity_poly.type
_entity_poly.pdbx_seq_one_letter_code
_entity_poly.pdbx_strand_id
1 'polypeptide(L)'
;KHIRDYRLARLSEDLLTVVDAVLPNRPFHLAAHDWGSIQSWESVTDARFRQRILSYSSISGPCLDHAAFWMRAQLQQGKAKFLKQLGKSWYIAVFQLPLLAPTVWQYMSAERWGKMVQQLEQSPGLALNPNIQQDGQYGVNLYRANFIPRLLKPRQRVAICPVQAVVLTEDRFVSPELIDEVLNWAADFQRVEIA
;
A
#
# COMPACT_ATOMS: atom_id res chain seq x y z
N LYS A 1 17.83 11.32 0.70
CA LYS A 1 17.29 10.07 1.30
C LYS A 1 17.65 8.89 0.40
N HIS A 2 18.11 7.80 1.00
CA HIS A 2 18.46 6.59 0.24
C HIS A 2 17.24 5.71 0.03
N ILE A 3 17.18 4.93 -1.07
CA ILE A 3 16.08 4.00 -1.35
C ILE A 3 15.82 3.02 -0.20
N ARG A 4 16.85 2.67 0.58
CA ARG A 4 16.76 1.77 1.73
C ARG A 4 15.92 2.34 2.87
N ASP A 5 15.82 3.67 2.97
CA ASP A 5 15.02 4.36 4.01
C ASP A 5 13.51 4.18 3.79
N TYR A 6 13.10 3.81 2.56
CA TYR A 6 11.71 3.57 2.16
C TYR A 6 11.26 2.10 2.29
N ARG A 7 12.10 1.22 2.84
CA ARG A 7 11.70 -0.16 3.09
C ARG A 7 10.59 -0.24 4.14
N LEU A 8 9.61 -1.11 3.92
CA LEU A 8 8.47 -1.28 4.85
C LEU A 8 8.91 -1.51 6.29
N ALA A 9 10.00 -2.26 6.52
CA ALA A 9 10.54 -2.48 7.85
C ALA A 9 10.99 -1.17 8.54
N ARG A 10 11.59 -0.22 7.79
CA ARG A 10 11.95 1.09 8.33
C ARG A 10 10.74 1.96 8.62
N LEU A 11 9.76 1.95 7.72
CA LEU A 11 8.50 2.67 7.93
C LEU A 11 7.72 2.12 9.14
N SER A 12 7.80 0.82 9.39
CA SER A 12 7.23 0.21 10.60
C SER A 12 7.98 0.63 11.88
N GLU A 13 9.31 0.79 11.81
CA GLU A 13 10.12 1.35 12.92
C GLU A 13 9.74 2.83 13.19
N ASP A 14 9.56 3.62 12.13
CA ASP A 14 9.11 5.00 12.25
C ASP A 14 7.72 5.09 12.92
N LEU A 15 6.78 4.21 12.50
CA LEU A 15 5.46 4.12 13.14
C LEU A 15 5.59 3.78 14.63
N LEU A 16 6.40 2.80 15.00
CA LEU A 16 6.63 2.42 16.39
C LEU A 16 7.16 3.61 17.20
N THR A 17 8.14 4.33 16.67
CA THR A 17 8.73 5.51 17.30
C THR A 17 7.68 6.60 17.55
N VAL A 18 6.83 6.89 16.56
CA VAL A 18 5.75 7.87 16.68
C VAL A 18 4.73 7.43 17.73
N VAL A 19 4.30 6.17 17.67
CA VAL A 19 3.30 5.64 18.61
C VAL A 19 3.83 5.62 20.04
N ASP A 20 5.10 5.30 20.25
CA ASP A 20 5.72 5.31 21.58
C ASP A 20 5.84 6.74 22.15
N ALA A 21 6.05 7.73 21.28
CA ALA A 21 6.10 9.12 21.70
C ALA A 21 4.71 9.70 22.03
N VAL A 22 3.67 9.34 21.25
CA VAL A 22 2.33 9.94 21.36
C VAL A 22 1.41 9.15 22.30
N LEU A 23 1.55 7.83 22.33
CA LEU A 23 0.72 6.89 23.10
C LEU A 23 1.61 5.90 23.89
N PRO A 24 2.44 6.35 24.81
CA PRO A 24 3.37 5.48 25.53
C PRO A 24 2.60 4.35 26.24
N ASN A 25 2.94 3.11 25.89
CA ASN A 25 2.35 1.89 26.47
C ASN A 25 0.82 1.75 26.35
N ARG A 26 0.16 2.57 25.51
CA ARG A 26 -1.30 2.50 25.31
C ARG A 26 -1.62 1.75 24.00
N PRO A 27 -2.67 0.90 24.01
CA PRO A 27 -3.16 0.29 22.78
C PRO A 27 -3.90 1.32 21.91
N PHE A 28 -3.98 1.03 20.60
CA PHE A 28 -4.63 1.89 19.62
C PHE A 28 -5.27 1.08 18.49
N HIS A 29 -6.21 1.70 17.79
CA HIS A 29 -6.73 1.22 16.52
C HIS A 29 -5.96 1.86 15.38
N LEU A 30 -5.63 1.08 14.36
CA LEU A 30 -4.91 1.56 13.19
C LEU A 30 -5.85 1.58 11.98
N ALA A 31 -6.00 2.74 11.35
CA ALA A 31 -6.69 2.88 10.08
C ALA A 31 -5.75 3.51 9.06
N ALA A 32 -5.67 2.94 7.87
CA ALA A 32 -4.73 3.42 6.86
C ALA A 32 -5.24 3.18 5.44
N HIS A 33 -4.86 4.08 4.52
CA HIS A 33 -5.26 4.07 3.13
C HIS A 33 -4.03 4.05 2.21
N ASP A 34 -4.14 3.41 1.05
CA ASP A 34 -3.15 3.34 -0.02
C ASP A 34 -1.75 2.92 0.50
N TRP A 35 -0.71 3.70 0.26
CA TRP A 35 0.64 3.43 0.79
C TRP A 35 0.70 3.38 2.32
N GLY A 36 -0.14 4.18 3.00
CA GLY A 36 -0.30 4.07 4.45
C GLY A 36 -0.78 2.68 4.86
N SER A 37 -1.72 2.11 4.11
CA SER A 37 -2.19 0.74 4.34
C SER A 37 -1.11 -0.30 4.00
N ILE A 38 -0.47 -0.19 2.85
CA ILE A 38 0.61 -1.11 2.44
C ILE A 38 1.72 -1.19 3.50
N GLN A 39 2.17 -0.04 4.02
CA GLN A 39 3.22 -0.02 5.04
C GLN A 39 2.76 -0.53 6.39
N SER A 40 1.50 -0.28 6.76
CA SER A 40 0.92 -0.71 8.04
C SER A 40 0.86 -2.24 8.17
N TRP A 41 0.75 -2.98 7.08
CA TRP A 41 0.82 -4.43 7.10
C TRP A 41 2.13 -4.97 7.67
N GLU A 42 3.26 -4.23 7.52
CA GLU A 42 4.51 -4.63 8.17
C GLU A 42 4.38 -4.61 9.70
N SER A 43 3.72 -3.58 10.26
CA SER A 43 3.47 -3.45 11.70
C SER A 43 2.39 -4.42 12.21
N VAL A 44 1.31 -4.58 11.45
CA VAL A 44 0.18 -5.48 11.79
C VAL A 44 0.60 -6.96 11.82
N THR A 45 1.73 -7.29 11.22
CA THR A 45 2.29 -8.65 11.21
C THR A 45 3.58 -8.77 12.02
N ASP A 46 3.94 -7.75 12.80
CA ASP A 46 5.13 -7.71 13.64
C ASP A 46 4.76 -7.95 15.12
N ALA A 47 5.40 -8.92 15.74
CA ALA A 47 5.15 -9.29 17.13
C ALA A 47 5.37 -8.14 18.13
N ARG A 48 6.20 -7.14 17.79
CA ARG A 48 6.44 -5.95 18.62
C ARG A 48 5.17 -5.12 18.85
N PHE A 49 4.22 -5.17 17.92
CA PHE A 49 2.94 -4.47 18.03
C PHE A 49 1.82 -5.33 18.68
N ARG A 50 2.14 -6.56 19.09
CA ARG A 50 1.15 -7.42 19.78
C ARG A 50 0.65 -6.69 21.04
N GLN A 51 -0.66 -6.69 21.24
CA GLN A 51 -1.35 -5.97 22.31
C GLN A 51 -1.29 -4.42 22.19
N ARG A 52 -0.55 -3.87 21.22
CA ARG A 52 -0.56 -2.44 20.93
C ARG A 52 -1.59 -2.10 19.86
N ILE A 53 -1.65 -2.85 18.76
CA ILE A 53 -2.67 -2.68 17.74
C ILE A 53 -3.87 -3.55 18.10
N LEU A 54 -4.99 -2.89 18.44
CA LEU A 54 -6.25 -3.55 18.81
C LEU A 54 -7.03 -4.04 17.60
N SER A 55 -7.02 -3.27 16.52
CA SER A 55 -7.61 -3.63 15.23
C SER A 55 -6.96 -2.83 14.12
N TYR A 56 -7.11 -3.32 12.90
CA TYR A 56 -6.57 -2.67 11.72
C TYR A 56 -7.64 -2.54 10.62
N SER A 57 -7.87 -1.31 10.15
CA SER A 57 -8.70 -1.03 8.97
C SER A 57 -7.80 -0.68 7.79
N SER A 58 -7.76 -1.58 6.81
CA SER A 58 -6.97 -1.47 5.56
C SER A 58 -7.87 -0.98 4.43
N ILE A 59 -7.57 0.17 3.84
CA ILE A 59 -8.34 0.78 2.76
C ILE A 59 -7.48 0.83 1.50
N SER A 60 -7.87 0.17 0.42
CA SER A 60 -7.19 0.17 -0.90
C SER A 60 -5.67 0.00 -0.86
N GLY A 61 -5.15 -0.75 0.10
CA GLY A 61 -3.71 -0.97 0.26
C GLY A 61 -3.40 -2.40 0.73
N PRO A 62 -3.27 -3.38 -0.19
CA PRO A 62 -3.04 -4.77 0.17
C PRO A 62 -1.64 -4.99 0.76
N CYS A 63 -1.50 -6.02 1.58
CA CYS A 63 -0.18 -6.54 1.94
C CYS A 63 0.55 -7.02 0.70
N LEU A 64 1.75 -6.49 0.42
CA LEU A 64 2.51 -6.88 -0.78
C LEU A 64 2.91 -8.35 -0.78
N ASP A 65 3.17 -8.93 0.38
CA ASP A 65 3.49 -10.36 0.51
C ASP A 65 2.24 -11.20 0.17
N HIS A 66 1.04 -10.83 0.68
CA HIS A 66 -0.22 -11.51 0.34
C HIS A 66 -0.57 -11.36 -1.14
N ALA A 67 -0.44 -10.15 -1.70
CA ALA A 67 -0.65 -9.91 -3.12
C ALA A 67 0.27 -10.80 -3.99
N ALA A 68 1.52 -11.01 -3.57
CA ALA A 68 2.43 -11.90 -4.28
C ALA A 68 1.99 -13.37 -4.24
N PHE A 69 1.46 -13.86 -3.11
CA PHE A 69 0.89 -15.21 -3.03
C PHE A 69 -0.34 -15.33 -3.92
N TRP A 70 -1.25 -14.35 -3.88
CA TRP A 70 -2.41 -14.31 -4.76
C TRP A 70 -2.01 -14.34 -6.25
N MET A 71 -1.05 -13.51 -6.66
CA MET A 71 -0.58 -13.47 -8.04
C MET A 71 -0.02 -14.81 -8.49
N ARG A 72 0.74 -15.51 -7.64
CA ARG A 72 1.27 -16.84 -7.93
C ARG A 72 0.16 -17.89 -8.08
N ALA A 73 -0.86 -17.85 -7.20
CA ALA A 73 -2.01 -18.73 -7.30
C ALA A 73 -2.79 -18.49 -8.61
N GLN A 74 -2.99 -17.22 -9.02
CA GLN A 74 -3.66 -16.89 -10.28
C GLN A 74 -2.89 -17.35 -11.52
N LEU A 75 -1.56 -17.35 -11.49
CA LEU A 75 -0.75 -17.89 -12.59
C LEU A 75 -0.95 -19.41 -12.80
N GLN A 76 -1.27 -20.15 -11.73
CA GLN A 76 -1.53 -21.58 -11.77
C GLN A 76 -2.99 -21.92 -12.13
N GLN A 77 -3.96 -21.11 -11.67
CA GLN A 77 -5.39 -21.39 -11.80
C GLN A 77 -6.05 -20.77 -13.04
N GLY A 78 -5.47 -19.73 -13.62
CA GLY A 78 -6.00 -19.04 -14.79
C GLY A 78 -5.51 -17.59 -14.86
N LYS A 79 -4.88 -17.22 -15.96
CA LYS A 79 -4.10 -16.01 -16.10
C LYS A 79 -4.94 -14.71 -16.21
N ALA A 80 -6.27 -14.79 -16.40
CA ALA A 80 -7.09 -13.63 -16.72
C ALA A 80 -7.08 -12.56 -15.59
N LYS A 81 -7.29 -12.96 -14.33
CA LYS A 81 -7.27 -12.05 -13.18
C LYS A 81 -5.86 -11.48 -12.94
N PHE A 82 -4.83 -12.29 -13.11
CA PHE A 82 -3.44 -11.85 -13.04
C PHE A 82 -3.13 -10.78 -14.09
N LEU A 83 -3.51 -11.00 -15.36
CA LEU A 83 -3.28 -10.05 -16.45
C LEU A 83 -4.07 -8.76 -16.25
N LYS A 84 -5.30 -8.85 -15.74
CA LYS A 84 -6.12 -7.67 -15.38
C LYS A 84 -5.39 -6.82 -14.34
N GLN A 85 -4.88 -7.43 -13.26
CA GLN A 85 -4.15 -6.70 -12.23
C GLN A 85 -2.82 -6.15 -12.75
N LEU A 86 -2.09 -6.90 -13.56
CA LEU A 86 -0.86 -6.43 -14.18
C LEU A 86 -1.10 -5.19 -15.05
N GLY A 87 -2.21 -5.17 -15.81
CA GLY A 87 -2.65 -4.02 -16.57
C GLY A 87 -2.95 -2.80 -15.70
N LYS A 88 -3.60 -2.96 -14.55
CA LYS A 88 -3.83 -1.87 -13.58
C LYS A 88 -2.53 -1.36 -12.96
N SER A 89 -1.52 -2.21 -12.83
CA SER A 89 -0.25 -1.93 -12.14
C SER A 89 0.89 -1.53 -13.09
N TRP A 90 0.60 -1.20 -14.36
CA TRP A 90 1.62 -0.86 -15.37
C TRP A 90 2.58 0.26 -14.93
N TYR A 91 2.05 1.25 -14.21
CA TYR A 91 2.82 2.40 -13.73
C TYR A 91 3.91 2.00 -12.72
N ILE A 92 3.72 0.87 -12.00
CA ILE A 92 4.71 0.35 -11.07
C ILE A 92 5.99 -0.03 -11.81
N ALA A 93 5.86 -0.60 -13.02
CA ALA A 93 7.01 -0.92 -13.88
C ALA A 93 7.78 0.36 -14.29
N VAL A 94 7.06 1.43 -14.62
CA VAL A 94 7.66 2.74 -14.91
C VAL A 94 8.42 3.28 -13.70
N PHE A 95 7.86 3.15 -12.50
CA PHE A 95 8.50 3.60 -11.26
C PHE A 95 9.75 2.79 -10.87
N GLN A 96 9.95 1.60 -11.43
CA GLN A 96 11.21 0.86 -11.25
C GLN A 96 12.39 1.47 -12.06
N LEU A 97 12.12 2.30 -13.07
CA LEU A 97 13.16 2.87 -13.91
C LEU A 97 13.87 4.04 -13.20
N PRO A 98 15.17 3.90 -12.87
CA PRO A 98 15.84 4.80 -11.92
C PRO A 98 15.99 6.24 -12.42
N LEU A 99 16.07 6.45 -13.72
CA LEU A 99 16.21 7.78 -14.32
C LEU A 99 14.86 8.37 -14.74
N LEU A 100 13.97 7.54 -15.28
CA LEU A 100 12.70 7.99 -15.84
C LEU A 100 11.72 8.41 -14.76
N ALA A 101 11.58 7.61 -13.70
CA ALA A 101 10.59 7.85 -12.66
C ALA A 101 10.78 9.21 -11.93
N PRO A 102 11.96 9.59 -11.45
CA PRO A 102 12.18 10.92 -10.87
C PRO A 102 11.99 12.05 -11.87
N THR A 103 12.41 11.84 -13.15
CA THR A 103 12.31 12.87 -14.19
C THR A 103 10.86 13.20 -14.53
N VAL A 104 9.96 12.22 -14.58
CA VAL A 104 8.52 12.46 -14.80
C VAL A 104 7.97 13.44 -13.78
N TRP A 105 8.35 13.29 -12.52
CA TRP A 105 7.87 14.16 -11.43
C TRP A 105 8.45 15.58 -11.50
N GLN A 106 9.62 15.80 -12.12
CA GLN A 106 10.16 17.14 -12.33
C GLN A 106 9.26 18.01 -13.23
N TYR A 107 8.50 17.36 -14.13
CA TYR A 107 7.58 18.05 -15.04
C TYR A 107 6.11 18.03 -14.56
N MET A 108 5.83 17.42 -13.42
CA MET A 108 4.49 17.33 -12.85
C MET A 108 4.20 18.56 -11.97
N SER A 109 3.58 19.61 -12.54
CA SER A 109 3.15 20.75 -11.73
C SER A 109 1.97 20.38 -10.82
N ALA A 110 1.74 21.21 -9.76
CA ALA A 110 0.60 21.03 -8.86
C ALA A 110 -0.73 21.07 -9.62
N GLU A 111 -0.86 21.95 -10.62
CA GLU A 111 -2.08 22.08 -11.44
C GLU A 111 -2.30 20.83 -12.32
N ARG A 112 -1.23 20.31 -12.96
CA ARG A 112 -1.31 19.09 -13.78
C ARG A 112 -1.73 17.89 -12.93
N TRP A 113 -1.10 17.74 -11.78
CA TRP A 113 -1.45 16.70 -10.82
C TRP A 113 -2.89 16.87 -10.34
N GLY A 114 -3.28 18.07 -9.90
CA GLY A 114 -4.63 18.37 -9.45
C GLY A 114 -5.69 18.04 -10.50
N LYS A 115 -5.48 18.42 -11.77
CA LYS A 115 -6.38 18.07 -12.87
C LYS A 115 -6.49 16.57 -13.07
N MET A 116 -5.37 15.84 -13.02
CA MET A 116 -5.36 14.39 -13.16
C MET A 116 -6.14 13.72 -12.01
N VAL A 117 -5.91 14.14 -10.78
CA VAL A 117 -6.59 13.56 -9.61
C VAL A 117 -8.09 13.89 -9.64
N GLN A 118 -8.48 15.13 -9.97
CA GLN A 118 -9.89 15.51 -10.14
C GLN A 118 -10.61 14.64 -11.18
N GLN A 119 -9.94 14.31 -12.29
CA GLN A 119 -10.49 13.41 -13.31
C GLN A 119 -10.60 11.96 -12.81
N LEU A 120 -9.63 11.50 -12.03
CA LEU A 120 -9.64 10.14 -11.46
C LEU A 120 -10.72 9.98 -10.39
N GLU A 121 -10.83 10.96 -9.49
CA GLU A 121 -11.74 10.95 -8.35
C GLU A 121 -13.14 11.49 -8.70
N GLN A 122 -13.32 12.03 -9.91
CA GLN A 122 -14.57 12.70 -10.34
C GLN A 122 -15.05 13.76 -9.34
N SER A 123 -14.13 14.34 -8.58
CA SER A 123 -14.39 15.32 -7.52
C SER A 123 -13.76 16.67 -7.82
N PRO A 124 -14.56 17.72 -8.02
CA PRO A 124 -14.01 19.06 -8.22
C PRO A 124 -13.50 19.67 -6.90
N GLY A 125 -12.55 20.60 -7.00
CA GLY A 125 -12.12 21.42 -5.87
C GLY A 125 -11.13 20.76 -4.91
N LEU A 126 -10.42 19.73 -5.34
CA LEU A 126 -9.34 19.13 -4.54
C LEU A 126 -8.22 20.15 -4.30
N ALA A 127 -7.74 20.21 -3.06
CA ALA A 127 -6.63 21.06 -2.69
C ALA A 127 -5.36 20.65 -3.46
N LEU A 128 -4.68 21.65 -4.02
CA LEU A 128 -3.42 21.43 -4.72
C LEU A 128 -2.29 21.22 -3.70
N ASN A 129 -1.48 20.18 -3.92
CA ASN A 129 -0.26 19.98 -3.15
C ASN A 129 0.90 20.73 -3.82
N PRO A 130 1.41 21.84 -3.25
CA PRO A 130 2.50 22.61 -3.84
C PRO A 130 3.82 21.81 -3.88
N ASN A 131 3.97 20.79 -3.03
CA ASN A 131 5.18 19.98 -2.93
C ASN A 131 5.13 18.73 -3.80
N ILE A 132 4.11 18.56 -4.64
CA ILE A 132 3.87 17.29 -5.37
C ILE A 132 5.08 16.82 -6.18
N GLN A 133 5.87 17.74 -6.73
CA GLN A 133 7.08 17.38 -7.48
C GLN A 133 8.09 16.67 -6.58
N GLN A 134 8.37 17.26 -5.43
CA GLN A 134 9.31 16.70 -4.46
C GLN A 134 8.77 15.42 -3.85
N ASP A 135 7.51 15.42 -3.45
CA ASP A 135 6.83 14.26 -2.86
C ASP A 135 6.81 13.10 -3.83
N GLY A 136 6.51 13.33 -5.10
CA GLY A 136 6.52 12.32 -6.14
C GLY A 136 7.92 11.77 -6.43
N GLN A 137 8.93 12.64 -6.54
CA GLN A 137 10.33 12.22 -6.74
C GLN A 137 10.82 11.29 -5.63
N TYR A 138 10.46 11.58 -4.40
CA TYR A 138 10.81 10.73 -3.26
C TYR A 138 9.87 9.53 -3.12
N GLY A 139 8.58 9.71 -3.37
CA GLY A 139 7.54 8.69 -3.23
C GLY A 139 7.75 7.47 -4.14
N VAL A 140 8.32 7.64 -5.33
CA VAL A 140 8.67 6.51 -6.21
C VAL A 140 9.62 5.51 -5.54
N ASN A 141 10.39 5.93 -4.53
CA ASN A 141 11.26 5.02 -3.79
C ASN A 141 10.48 4.01 -2.94
N LEU A 142 9.23 4.30 -2.55
CA LEU A 142 8.35 3.32 -1.90
C LEU A 142 8.14 2.10 -2.81
N TYR A 143 7.87 2.35 -4.10
CA TYR A 143 7.72 1.28 -5.10
C TYR A 143 9.03 0.54 -5.34
N ARG A 144 10.13 1.26 -5.54
CA ARG A 144 11.45 0.71 -5.87
C ARG A 144 12.04 -0.11 -4.73
N ALA A 145 11.82 0.31 -3.47
CA ALA A 145 12.35 -0.38 -2.30
C ALA A 145 11.61 -1.69 -1.97
N ASN A 146 10.33 -1.82 -2.40
CA ASN A 146 9.46 -2.84 -1.84
C ASN A 146 8.83 -3.79 -2.86
N PHE A 147 8.33 -3.31 -4.01
CA PHE A 147 7.53 -4.18 -4.90
C PHE A 147 8.30 -5.40 -5.39
N ILE A 148 9.38 -5.19 -6.13
CA ILE A 148 10.15 -6.32 -6.70
C ILE A 148 10.65 -7.28 -5.62
N PRO A 149 11.29 -6.82 -4.52
CA PRO A 149 11.74 -7.73 -3.46
C PRO A 149 10.63 -8.57 -2.85
N ARG A 150 9.43 -7.99 -2.63
CA ARG A 150 8.29 -8.70 -2.04
C ARG A 150 7.65 -9.69 -3.02
N LEU A 151 7.47 -9.28 -4.27
CA LEU A 151 6.91 -10.17 -5.30
C LEU A 151 7.80 -11.39 -5.56
N LEU A 152 9.13 -11.19 -5.54
CA LEU A 152 10.08 -12.30 -5.77
C LEU A 152 10.22 -13.22 -4.55
N LYS A 153 10.19 -12.67 -3.33
CA LYS A 153 10.38 -13.42 -2.08
C LYS A 153 9.34 -13.02 -1.05
N PRO A 154 8.04 -13.37 -1.26
CA PRO A 154 7.00 -13.08 -0.29
C PRO A 154 7.22 -13.86 1.00
N ARG A 155 6.89 -13.23 2.12
CA ARG A 155 6.96 -13.82 3.46
C ARG A 155 5.56 -14.17 3.94
N GLN A 156 5.46 -15.22 4.74
CA GLN A 156 4.24 -15.56 5.45
C GLN A 156 3.98 -14.50 6.52
N ARG A 157 2.95 -13.68 6.30
CA ARG A 157 2.61 -12.53 7.12
C ARG A 157 1.26 -12.75 7.79
N VAL A 158 1.28 -13.23 9.04
CA VAL A 158 0.07 -13.46 9.84
C VAL A 158 -0.25 -12.21 10.64
N ALA A 159 -1.48 -11.71 10.51
CA ALA A 159 -1.96 -10.57 11.28
C ALA A 159 -2.05 -10.91 12.77
N ILE A 160 -1.66 -9.97 13.63
CA ILE A 160 -1.63 -10.13 15.09
C ILE A 160 -2.89 -9.55 15.77
N CYS A 161 -3.78 -8.96 15.02
CA CYS A 161 -5.02 -8.32 15.47
C CYS A 161 -6.15 -8.56 14.46
N PRO A 162 -7.42 -8.31 14.84
CA PRO A 162 -8.53 -8.25 13.90
C PRO A 162 -8.28 -7.28 12.75
N VAL A 163 -8.64 -7.69 11.53
CA VAL A 163 -8.44 -6.91 10.31
C VAL A 163 -9.77 -6.68 9.61
N GLN A 164 -10.06 -5.41 9.31
CA GLN A 164 -11.12 -5.03 8.39
C GLN A 164 -10.49 -4.53 7.08
N ALA A 165 -10.82 -5.15 5.96
CA ALA A 165 -10.45 -4.63 4.66
C ALA A 165 -11.63 -3.90 4.03
N VAL A 166 -11.45 -2.60 3.81
CA VAL A 166 -12.38 -1.77 3.04
C VAL A 166 -11.93 -1.81 1.59
N VAL A 167 -12.73 -2.46 0.77
CA VAL A 167 -12.48 -2.72 -0.65
C VAL A 167 -13.29 -1.73 -1.48
N LEU A 168 -12.61 -0.84 -2.19
CA LEU A 168 -13.26 0.06 -3.15
C LEU A 168 -13.45 -0.70 -4.45
N THR A 169 -14.72 -0.99 -4.82
CA THR A 169 -15.02 -1.85 -5.97
C THR A 169 -14.68 -1.19 -7.31
N GLU A 170 -14.67 0.14 -7.35
CA GLU A 170 -14.34 0.96 -8.53
C GLU A 170 -12.88 1.42 -8.56
N ASP A 171 -12.04 0.93 -7.64
CA ASP A 171 -10.61 1.28 -7.60
C ASP A 171 -9.93 0.91 -8.93
N ARG A 172 -9.28 1.91 -9.53
CA ARG A 172 -8.60 1.75 -10.83
C ARG A 172 -7.25 1.06 -10.73
N PHE A 173 -6.66 1.02 -9.55
CA PHE A 173 -5.29 0.54 -9.30
C PHE A 173 -5.24 -0.80 -8.58
N VAL A 174 -6.13 -0.99 -7.61
CA VAL A 174 -6.19 -2.19 -6.78
C VAL A 174 -7.45 -2.99 -7.14
N SER A 175 -7.27 -4.21 -7.61
CA SER A 175 -8.42 -5.09 -7.86
C SER A 175 -8.96 -5.64 -6.55
N PRO A 176 -10.30 -5.70 -6.37
CA PRO A 176 -10.92 -6.24 -5.16
C PRO A 176 -10.42 -7.64 -4.78
N GLU A 177 -10.06 -8.44 -5.76
CA GLU A 177 -9.59 -9.82 -5.57
C GLU A 177 -8.20 -9.93 -4.92
N LEU A 178 -7.40 -8.84 -4.91
CA LEU A 178 -6.10 -8.84 -4.21
C LEU A 178 -6.22 -9.00 -2.70
N ILE A 179 -7.40 -8.74 -2.15
CA ILE A 179 -7.69 -8.84 -0.72
C ILE A 179 -8.08 -10.28 -0.33
N ASP A 180 -8.46 -11.13 -1.28
CA ASP A 180 -8.95 -12.49 -0.99
C ASP A 180 -7.90 -13.33 -0.24
N GLU A 181 -6.62 -13.09 -0.52
CA GLU A 181 -5.51 -13.82 0.13
C GLU A 181 -5.42 -13.53 1.64
N VAL A 182 -5.94 -12.40 2.11
CA VAL A 182 -5.89 -12.03 3.54
C VAL A 182 -6.60 -13.06 4.43
N LEU A 183 -7.62 -13.74 3.90
CA LEU A 183 -8.34 -14.83 4.61
C LEU A 183 -7.39 -15.93 5.10
N ASN A 184 -6.29 -16.16 4.41
CA ASN A 184 -5.29 -17.17 4.80
C ASN A 184 -4.32 -16.67 5.89
N TRP A 185 -4.32 -15.36 6.20
CA TRP A 185 -3.31 -14.73 7.04
C TRP A 185 -3.89 -13.90 8.20
N ALA A 186 -5.20 -13.75 8.30
CA ALA A 186 -5.88 -13.06 9.39
C ALA A 186 -6.98 -13.96 9.98
N ALA A 187 -6.82 -14.36 11.24
CA ALA A 187 -7.76 -15.24 11.91
C ALA A 187 -9.13 -14.57 12.15
N ASP A 188 -9.14 -13.27 12.39
CA ASP A 188 -10.33 -12.43 12.49
C ASP A 188 -10.29 -11.40 11.35
N PHE A 189 -11.10 -11.67 10.34
CA PHE A 189 -11.10 -10.88 9.10
C PHE A 189 -12.52 -10.50 8.69
N GLN A 190 -12.72 -9.21 8.45
CA GLN A 190 -13.94 -8.66 7.89
C GLN A 190 -13.64 -7.94 6.55
N ARG A 191 -14.41 -8.27 5.52
CA ARG A 191 -14.39 -7.56 4.22
C ARG A 191 -15.61 -6.66 4.13
N VAL A 192 -15.40 -5.39 3.82
CA VAL A 192 -16.44 -4.38 3.55
C VAL A 192 -16.21 -3.84 2.15
N GLU A 193 -17.23 -3.85 1.31
CA GLU A 193 -17.17 -3.30 -0.04
C GLU A 193 -17.88 -1.95 -0.10
N ILE A 194 -17.23 -1.00 -0.77
CA ILE A 194 -17.76 0.35 -1.02
C ILE A 194 -17.61 0.62 -2.52
N ALA A 195 -18.69 1.12 -3.15
CA ALA A 195 -18.71 1.55 -4.54
C ALA A 195 -18.14 2.96 -4.68
#